data_aa90442e7f036c51ac5efbc864b3bb9f
#
_entry.id   aa90442e7f036c51ac5efbc864b3bb9f
#
_cell.length_a   1.000
_cell.length_b   1.000
_cell.length_c   1.000
_cell.angle_alpha   90.00
_cell.angle_beta   90.00
_cell.angle_gamma   90.00
#
_symmetry.space_group_name_H-M   'P 1'
#
loop_
_entity.id
_entity.type
_entity.pdbx_description
1 polymer ?
#
loop_
_entity_poly.entity_id
_entity_poly.type
_entity_poly.pdbx_seq_one_letter_code
_entity_poly.pdbx_strand_id
1 'polypeptide(L)'
;MFAKQVFGYFAFQVLFLQLTTGKSYVFQTGKVNISDTSQNNHGCQTVSFNTQFQGSGDVKVFATLSHGSEHVKIHDPASVWVKSVSTSGFDACVREAGSGSGGGSVINWLAFQGSHQGIDSGIVEFDEFTSRTQCKKISLSIQNKARPQVFVTVLHKHSDRLFDAMNIWLEDVKKDGFVVCLREFMSFDGIHSGLKVNWLAYDVLPASWNITERGKLHFSGLGAPKKGNNYAFCQDYKFENPSYEPPSVLASARHDNDTSALWMKADGRFSNALNVWIEEITRLSFKLCIKDSQGISKSHDPVTVDYAIVGDIDPCTNVTCDYHAICKTFSAFDARCVCDDNCPSYEEPVCSSNSTTFKNKCFCLLDICQRKSNHTLYHPGSCTGFPVQTGRVSLIRRVKSAETACKVVKFSPFSFYPDKEVHVQITTNHWNISR
;
A
#
# COMPACT_ATOMS: atom_id res chain seq x y z
N MET A 1 -29.46 30.47 -61.44
CA MET A 1 -30.36 29.90 -60.42
C MET A 1 -29.71 28.68 -59.83
N PHE A 2 -28.90 28.84 -58.79
CA PHE A 2 -28.22 27.73 -58.12
C PHE A 2 -28.77 27.61 -56.70
N ALA A 3 -29.39 26.44 -56.44
CA ALA A 3 -29.88 26.06 -55.09
C ALA A 3 -28.70 25.48 -54.30
N LYS A 4 -28.37 26.12 -53.16
CA LYS A 4 -27.47 25.56 -52.15
C LYS A 4 -28.23 24.61 -51.26
N GLN A 5 -27.89 23.31 -51.29
CA GLN A 5 -28.28 22.34 -50.28
C GLN A 5 -27.42 22.54 -49.02
N VAL A 6 -28.10 22.81 -47.93
CA VAL A 6 -27.52 22.81 -46.57
C VAL A 6 -27.71 21.41 -45.97
N PHE A 7 -26.64 20.67 -45.77
CA PHE A 7 -26.64 19.40 -45.00
C PHE A 7 -26.57 19.75 -43.51
N GLY A 8 -27.70 19.54 -42.83
CA GLY A 8 -27.76 19.59 -41.39
C GLY A 8 -27.28 18.26 -40.80
N TYR A 9 -26.22 18.33 -40.01
CA TYR A 9 -25.78 17.22 -39.12
C TYR A 9 -26.73 17.14 -37.92
N PHE A 10 -27.62 16.14 -37.91
CA PHE A 10 -28.31 15.73 -36.70
C PHE A 10 -27.38 14.82 -35.89
N ALA A 11 -26.87 15.35 -34.78
CA ALA A 11 -26.21 14.55 -33.76
C ALA A 11 -27.31 13.78 -32.98
N PHE A 12 -27.43 12.48 -33.21
CA PHE A 12 -28.20 11.58 -32.37
C PHE A 12 -27.44 11.40 -31.04
N GLN A 13 -27.82 12.13 -30.02
CA GLN A 13 -27.49 11.76 -28.64
C GLN A 13 -28.40 10.56 -28.27
N VAL A 14 -27.85 9.37 -28.29
CA VAL A 14 -28.49 8.19 -27.70
C VAL A 14 -28.38 8.33 -26.18
N LEU A 15 -29.44 8.81 -25.56
CA LEU A 15 -29.65 8.82 -24.13
C LEU A 15 -29.87 7.38 -23.67
N PHE A 16 -28.84 6.68 -23.22
CA PHE A 16 -29.02 5.41 -22.52
C PHE A 16 -29.62 5.70 -21.14
N LEU A 17 -30.96 5.70 -21.05
CA LEU A 17 -31.63 5.51 -19.77
C LEU A 17 -31.41 4.06 -19.33
N GLN A 18 -30.38 3.82 -18.55
CA GLN A 18 -30.30 2.61 -17.73
C GLN A 18 -31.30 2.77 -16.57
N LEU A 19 -32.51 2.29 -16.76
CA LEU A 19 -33.42 1.97 -15.66
C LEU A 19 -32.90 0.70 -14.97
N THR A 20 -31.87 0.84 -14.16
CA THR A 20 -31.51 -0.19 -13.19
C THR A 20 -32.30 0.09 -11.92
N THR A 21 -33.37 -0.64 -11.68
CA THR A 21 -33.99 -0.84 -10.36
C THR A 21 -33.05 -1.70 -9.48
N GLY A 22 -31.79 -1.40 -9.47
CA GLY A 22 -30.79 -1.97 -8.57
C GLY A 22 -30.67 -1.07 -7.34
N LYS A 23 -30.89 -1.63 -6.16
CA LYS A 23 -30.54 -0.96 -4.89
C LYS A 23 -29.09 -0.47 -5.04
N SER A 24 -28.91 0.82 -5.13
CA SER A 24 -27.60 1.45 -5.18
C SER A 24 -26.92 1.24 -3.82
N TYR A 25 -26.06 0.24 -3.73
CA TYR A 25 -25.23 0.03 -2.55
C TYR A 25 -24.13 1.09 -2.57
N VAL A 26 -24.29 2.08 -1.73
CA VAL A 26 -23.29 3.14 -1.62
C VAL A 26 -22.15 2.63 -0.76
N PHE A 27 -20.96 2.65 -1.33
CA PHE A 27 -19.69 2.39 -0.68
C PHE A 27 -18.88 3.68 -0.72
N GLN A 28 -18.24 4.03 0.37
CA GLN A 28 -17.36 5.18 0.45
C GLN A 28 -16.10 4.84 1.24
N THR A 29 -15.01 5.45 0.88
CA THR A 29 -13.71 5.30 1.54
C THR A 29 -12.99 6.64 1.59
N GLY A 30 -12.02 6.75 2.46
CA GLY A 30 -11.21 7.95 2.56
C GLY A 30 -10.19 7.89 3.69
N LYS A 31 -9.58 9.03 3.93
CA LYS A 31 -8.61 9.25 4.99
C LYS A 31 -8.99 10.49 5.78
N VAL A 32 -8.72 10.47 7.07
CA VAL A 32 -8.89 11.65 7.92
C VAL A 32 -7.67 11.80 8.83
N ASN A 33 -7.10 12.99 8.85
CA ASN A 33 -5.99 13.33 9.73
C ASN A 33 -6.52 13.66 11.12
N ILE A 34 -5.93 13.11 12.15
CA ILE A 34 -6.21 13.43 13.54
C ILE A 34 -5.05 14.26 14.08
N SER A 35 -5.37 15.44 14.57
CA SER A 35 -4.43 16.30 15.28
C SER A 35 -4.49 15.99 16.77
N ASP A 36 -3.33 15.88 17.41
CA ASP A 36 -3.17 15.71 18.86
C ASP A 36 -3.74 14.39 19.43
N THR A 37 -2.89 13.38 19.43
CA THR A 37 -3.18 12.04 19.96
C THR A 37 -2.17 11.60 21.01
N SER A 38 -1.63 12.54 21.80
CA SER A 38 -0.66 12.26 22.87
C SER A 38 -1.18 11.22 23.87
N GLN A 39 -0.28 10.54 24.59
CA GLN A 39 -0.61 9.48 25.55
C GLN A 39 -1.69 9.83 26.56
N ASN A 40 -1.76 11.10 26.94
CA ASN A 40 -2.67 11.60 27.98
C ASN A 40 -3.98 12.15 27.39
N ASN A 41 -4.17 12.02 26.09
CA ASN A 41 -5.34 12.55 25.41
C ASN A 41 -5.76 11.64 24.25
N HIS A 42 -6.97 11.86 23.74
CA HIS A 42 -7.46 11.29 22.50
C HIS A 42 -7.81 12.40 21.54
N GLY A 43 -7.65 12.17 20.24
CA GLY A 43 -8.08 13.05 19.19
C GLY A 43 -9.30 12.48 18.48
N CYS A 44 -10.28 13.30 18.17
CA CYS A 44 -11.43 12.94 17.34
C CYS A 44 -11.60 13.93 16.21
N GLN A 45 -12.00 13.44 15.05
CA GLN A 45 -12.32 14.26 13.89
C GLN A 45 -13.61 13.77 13.23
N THR A 46 -14.50 14.72 12.93
CA THR A 46 -15.73 14.41 12.19
C THR A 46 -15.41 14.17 10.71
N VAL A 47 -15.93 13.09 10.19
CA VAL A 47 -15.89 12.70 8.77
C VAL A 47 -17.27 12.85 8.17
N SER A 48 -17.41 13.72 7.16
CA SER A 48 -18.63 13.83 6.37
C SER A 48 -18.51 12.95 5.13
N PHE A 49 -19.55 12.18 4.83
CA PHE A 49 -19.59 11.40 3.60
C PHE A 49 -19.79 12.30 2.38
N ASN A 50 -19.11 12.01 1.29
CA ASN A 50 -19.26 12.74 0.03
C ASN A 50 -20.69 12.67 -0.52
N THR A 51 -21.35 11.53 -0.28
CA THR A 51 -22.76 11.31 -0.63
C THR A 51 -23.45 10.68 0.56
N GLN A 52 -24.59 11.23 0.94
CA GLN A 52 -25.37 10.70 2.05
C GLN A 52 -25.90 9.30 1.70
N PHE A 53 -25.79 8.35 2.62
CA PHE A 53 -26.38 7.03 2.52
C PHE A 53 -27.91 7.15 2.58
N GLN A 54 -28.61 6.53 1.64
CA GLN A 54 -30.08 6.63 1.53
C GLN A 54 -30.82 5.28 1.70
N GLY A 55 -30.05 4.20 1.95
CA GLY A 55 -30.63 2.87 2.13
C GLY A 55 -31.29 2.69 3.49
N SER A 56 -32.00 1.60 3.65
CA SER A 56 -32.46 1.10 4.95
C SER A 56 -31.34 0.27 5.61
N GLY A 57 -31.22 0.39 6.92
CA GLY A 57 -30.21 -0.32 7.73
C GLY A 57 -29.07 0.57 8.19
N ASP A 58 -28.30 0.05 9.12
CA ASP A 58 -27.19 0.78 9.73
C ASP A 58 -26.02 0.95 8.76
N VAL A 59 -25.42 2.13 8.76
CA VAL A 59 -24.13 2.37 8.12
C VAL A 59 -23.05 1.71 8.96
N LYS A 60 -22.22 0.90 8.33
CA LYS A 60 -21.08 0.24 8.98
C LYS A 60 -19.79 0.92 8.54
N VAL A 61 -18.96 1.26 9.52
CA VAL A 61 -17.69 1.95 9.31
C VAL A 61 -16.55 1.06 9.78
N PHE A 62 -15.55 0.87 8.94
CA PHE A 62 -14.31 0.17 9.23
C PHE A 62 -13.16 1.16 9.18
N ALA A 63 -12.30 1.11 10.17
CA ALA A 63 -11.25 2.09 10.37
C ALA A 63 -9.94 1.40 10.79
N THR A 64 -8.84 1.84 10.20
CA THR A 64 -7.48 1.43 10.56
C THR A 64 -6.59 2.65 10.67
N LEU A 65 -5.79 2.72 11.72
CA LEU A 65 -4.83 3.78 11.92
C LEU A 65 -3.60 3.59 11.03
N SER A 66 -3.11 4.69 10.49
CA SER A 66 -1.76 4.76 9.94
C SER A 66 -1.01 5.98 10.50
N HIS A 67 0.30 5.80 10.73
CA HIS A 67 1.22 6.88 11.03
C HIS A 67 1.99 7.29 9.78
N GLY A 68 2.28 8.59 9.63
CA GLY A 68 3.13 9.11 8.57
C GLY A 68 4.62 8.80 8.82
N SER A 69 5.46 9.07 7.81
CA SER A 69 6.91 8.80 7.83
C SER A 69 7.68 9.52 8.95
N GLU A 70 7.12 10.54 9.55
CA GLU A 70 7.76 11.32 10.62
C GLU A 70 7.93 10.52 11.92
N HIS A 71 7.13 9.46 12.11
CA HIS A 71 7.10 8.61 13.30
C HIS A 71 7.80 7.25 13.14
N VAL A 72 8.48 7.03 12.04
CA VAL A 72 9.11 5.76 11.66
C VAL A 72 10.12 5.22 12.68
N LYS A 73 10.65 6.05 13.53
CA LYS A 73 11.68 5.65 14.52
C LYS A 73 11.09 5.08 15.81
N ILE A 74 9.83 5.34 16.08
CA ILE A 74 9.15 4.93 17.31
C ILE A 74 7.80 4.34 16.89
N HIS A 75 7.73 3.03 16.81
CA HIS A 75 6.48 2.32 16.50
C HIS A 75 5.47 2.56 17.62
N ASP A 76 4.57 3.51 17.42
CA ASP A 76 3.59 3.91 18.42
C ASP A 76 2.27 3.17 18.21
N PRO A 77 1.94 2.20 19.10
CA PRO A 77 0.65 1.55 19.04
C PRO A 77 -0.45 2.54 19.40
N ALA A 78 -1.54 2.46 18.67
CA ALA A 78 -2.68 3.31 18.91
C ALA A 78 -4.00 2.57 18.70
N SER A 79 -5.00 2.96 19.45
CA SER A 79 -6.37 2.45 19.33
C SER A 79 -7.21 3.39 18.49
N VAL A 80 -8.05 2.81 17.62
CA VAL A 80 -9.01 3.52 16.78
C VAL A 80 -10.41 3.07 17.13
N TRP A 81 -11.33 4.01 17.23
CA TRP A 81 -12.76 3.75 17.32
C TRP A 81 -13.58 4.79 16.57
N VAL A 82 -14.82 4.46 16.29
CA VAL A 82 -15.78 5.38 15.67
C VAL A 82 -16.95 5.63 16.59
N LYS A 83 -17.56 6.81 16.46
CA LYS A 83 -18.78 7.20 17.18
C LYS A 83 -19.70 8.03 16.29
N SER A 84 -20.91 8.30 16.77
CA SER A 84 -21.87 9.17 16.08
C SER A 84 -22.14 8.77 14.62
N VAL A 85 -22.08 7.47 14.31
CA VAL A 85 -22.29 6.99 12.93
C VAL A 85 -23.72 7.27 12.49
N SER A 86 -23.85 7.97 11.37
CA SER A 86 -25.10 8.37 10.74
C SER A 86 -25.06 8.13 9.23
N THR A 87 -26.11 8.48 8.51
CA THR A 87 -26.13 8.44 7.05
C THR A 87 -25.32 9.55 6.39
N SER A 88 -24.94 10.59 7.13
CA SER A 88 -24.17 11.73 6.62
C SER A 88 -22.69 11.73 7.00
N GLY A 89 -22.30 10.90 7.99
CA GLY A 89 -20.93 10.87 8.48
C GLY A 89 -20.77 10.15 9.81
N PHE A 90 -19.59 10.26 10.39
CA PHE A 90 -19.22 9.69 11.68
C PHE A 90 -18.07 10.50 12.32
N ASP A 91 -17.81 10.27 13.59
CA ASP A 91 -16.61 10.75 14.24
C ASP A 91 -15.59 9.61 14.34
N ALA A 92 -14.36 9.86 13.92
CA ALA A 92 -13.23 8.97 14.05
C ALA A 92 -12.33 9.42 15.19
N CYS A 93 -11.95 8.54 16.09
CA CYS A 93 -11.16 8.83 17.28
C CYS A 93 -9.94 7.94 17.39
N VAL A 94 -8.86 8.50 17.94
CA VAL A 94 -7.57 7.80 18.16
C VAL A 94 -7.03 8.13 19.53
N ARG A 95 -6.43 7.13 20.18
CA ARG A 95 -5.57 7.28 21.37
C ARG A 95 -4.27 6.51 21.14
N GLU A 96 -3.14 7.15 21.32
CA GLU A 96 -1.81 6.54 21.22
C GLU A 96 -1.29 6.11 22.59
N ALA A 97 -0.49 5.04 22.60
CA ALA A 97 0.16 4.53 23.83
C ALA A 97 1.68 4.65 23.78
N GLY A 98 2.22 5.16 22.70
CA GLY A 98 3.66 5.31 22.50
C GLY A 98 4.24 6.50 23.21
N SER A 99 5.55 6.63 23.12
CA SER A 99 6.32 7.80 23.59
C SER A 99 6.45 8.89 22.50
N GLY A 100 5.70 8.77 21.42
CA GLY A 100 5.72 9.68 20.30
C GLY A 100 5.12 11.05 20.61
N SER A 101 5.27 11.97 19.68
CA SER A 101 4.78 13.35 19.81
C SER A 101 3.26 13.50 19.61
N GLY A 102 2.55 12.40 19.29
CA GLY A 102 1.11 12.40 19.07
C GLY A 102 0.66 13.06 17.76
N GLY A 103 1.56 13.36 16.84
CA GLY A 103 1.25 13.98 15.56
C GLY A 103 1.27 13.00 14.40
N GLY A 104 0.55 13.31 13.31
CA GLY A 104 0.61 12.55 12.06
C GLY A 104 -0.23 11.28 12.02
N SER A 105 -1.18 11.11 12.92
CA SER A 105 -2.15 10.01 12.88
C SER A 105 -3.17 10.22 11.75
N VAL A 106 -3.31 9.21 10.89
CA VAL A 106 -4.26 9.18 9.79
C VAL A 106 -5.13 7.96 9.91
N ILE A 107 -6.45 8.14 9.96
CA ILE A 107 -7.39 7.03 9.92
C ILE A 107 -7.79 6.75 8.48
N ASN A 108 -7.50 5.55 8.00
CA ASN A 108 -8.04 5.00 6.76
C ASN A 108 -9.40 4.40 7.06
N TRP A 109 -10.40 4.75 6.31
CA TRP A 109 -11.76 4.28 6.59
C TRP A 109 -12.51 3.80 5.35
N LEU A 110 -13.45 2.91 5.59
CA LEU A 110 -14.39 2.37 4.63
C LEU A 110 -15.76 2.34 5.27
N ALA A 111 -16.78 2.83 4.57
CA ALA A 111 -18.16 2.81 5.02
C ALA A 111 -19.08 2.25 3.95
N PHE A 112 -20.08 1.48 4.37
CA PHE A 112 -21.13 1.00 3.48
C PHE A 112 -22.45 0.81 4.23
N GLN A 113 -23.54 0.70 3.47
CA GLN A 113 -24.87 0.43 3.99
C GLN A 113 -25.51 -0.72 3.21
N GLY A 114 -26.34 -1.51 3.87
CA GLY A 114 -27.07 -2.62 3.26
C GLY A 114 -26.32 -3.96 3.30
N SER A 115 -26.77 -4.91 2.50
CA SER A 115 -26.21 -6.26 2.38
C SER A 115 -25.71 -6.51 0.96
N HIS A 116 -24.61 -7.24 0.82
CA HIS A 116 -24.02 -7.63 -0.45
C HIS A 116 -23.89 -9.15 -0.56
N GLN A 117 -24.01 -9.66 -1.76
CA GLN A 117 -23.78 -11.09 -2.01
C GLN A 117 -22.29 -11.42 -1.74
N GLY A 118 -22.04 -12.50 -1.01
CA GLY A 118 -20.68 -12.94 -0.64
C GLY A 118 -20.07 -12.21 0.55
N ILE A 119 -20.83 -11.29 1.15
CA ILE A 119 -20.44 -10.57 2.36
C ILE A 119 -21.44 -10.86 3.47
N ASP A 120 -20.93 -11.17 4.64
CA ASP A 120 -21.68 -11.15 5.88
C ASP A 120 -21.18 -10.01 6.77
N SER A 121 -22.08 -9.25 7.36
CA SER A 121 -21.71 -8.08 8.15
C SER A 121 -22.78 -7.75 9.19
N GLY A 122 -22.35 -7.22 10.32
CA GLY A 122 -23.26 -6.87 11.39
C GLY A 122 -22.65 -5.95 12.43
N ILE A 123 -23.42 -5.75 13.46
CA ILE A 123 -23.02 -5.05 14.67
C ILE A 123 -23.26 -5.98 15.84
N VAL A 124 -22.26 -6.16 16.70
CA VAL A 124 -22.40 -6.88 17.95
C VAL A 124 -22.25 -5.94 19.13
N GLU A 125 -23.15 -6.04 20.11
CA GLU A 125 -23.14 -5.23 21.32
C GLU A 125 -22.43 -5.98 22.44
N PHE A 126 -21.65 -5.27 23.25
CA PHE A 126 -21.00 -5.80 24.45
C PHE A 126 -21.74 -5.32 25.70
N ASP A 127 -21.81 -6.21 26.68
CA ASP A 127 -22.35 -5.88 27.99
C ASP A 127 -21.39 -4.90 28.71
N GLU A 128 -21.89 -4.19 29.68
CA GLU A 128 -21.07 -3.31 30.51
C GLU A 128 -19.97 -4.08 31.25
N PHE A 129 -18.76 -3.59 31.24
CA PHE A 129 -17.63 -4.17 31.96
C PHE A 129 -16.64 -3.10 32.46
N THR A 130 -15.89 -3.45 33.50
CA THR A 130 -14.90 -2.56 34.14
C THR A 130 -13.48 -3.10 34.05
N SER A 131 -13.31 -4.36 33.66
CA SER A 131 -12.00 -5.03 33.62
C SER A 131 -12.05 -6.29 32.76
N ARG A 132 -10.90 -6.85 32.45
CA ARG A 132 -10.70 -8.11 31.74
C ARG A 132 -10.98 -8.01 30.24
N THR A 133 -10.71 -9.10 29.55
CA THR A 133 -11.05 -9.30 28.14
C THR A 133 -12.51 -9.74 28.04
N GLN A 134 -13.23 -9.13 27.12
CA GLN A 134 -14.59 -9.52 26.76
C GLN A 134 -14.59 -10.09 25.35
N CYS A 135 -15.21 -11.23 25.15
CA CYS A 135 -15.29 -11.87 23.84
C CYS A 135 -16.72 -12.27 23.52
N LYS A 136 -17.13 -12.11 22.26
CA LYS A 136 -18.42 -12.58 21.76
C LYS A 136 -18.26 -13.41 20.50
N LYS A 137 -18.97 -14.52 20.43
CA LYS A 137 -19.00 -15.41 19.26
C LYS A 137 -20.00 -14.86 18.24
N ILE A 138 -19.57 -14.80 16.99
CA ILE A 138 -20.37 -14.43 15.82
C ILE A 138 -20.53 -15.66 14.95
N SER A 139 -21.76 -16.01 14.60
CA SER A 139 -22.08 -17.02 13.61
C SER A 139 -22.33 -16.34 12.28
N LEU A 140 -21.74 -16.85 11.21
CA LEU A 140 -21.91 -16.33 9.87
C LEU A 140 -23.17 -16.94 9.24
N SER A 141 -23.93 -16.12 8.54
CA SER A 141 -25.13 -16.57 7.79
C SER A 141 -24.76 -17.15 6.43
N ILE A 142 -23.61 -16.74 5.89
CA ILE A 142 -23.08 -17.22 4.61
C ILE A 142 -22.14 -18.39 4.90
N GLN A 143 -22.39 -19.51 4.20
CA GLN A 143 -21.45 -20.63 4.21
C GLN A 143 -20.27 -20.32 3.31
N ASN A 144 -19.18 -19.85 3.91
CA ASN A 144 -17.95 -19.62 3.20
C ASN A 144 -17.30 -20.95 2.77
N LYS A 145 -16.74 -20.98 1.56
CA LYS A 145 -16.00 -22.15 1.05
C LYS A 145 -14.70 -22.36 1.81
N ALA A 146 -14.09 -21.28 2.24
CA ALA A 146 -12.83 -21.22 2.97
C ALA A 146 -12.98 -20.36 4.23
N ARG A 147 -11.90 -20.24 4.98
CA ARG A 147 -11.80 -19.32 6.12
C ARG A 147 -11.89 -17.87 5.60
N PRO A 148 -12.90 -17.08 5.97
CA PRO A 148 -13.08 -15.74 5.48
C PRO A 148 -12.00 -14.79 6.00
N GLN A 149 -11.81 -13.67 5.31
CA GLN A 149 -11.17 -12.50 5.89
C GLN A 149 -12.21 -11.72 6.70
N VAL A 150 -11.79 -11.16 7.82
CA VAL A 150 -12.71 -10.46 8.73
C VAL A 150 -12.12 -9.12 9.12
N PHE A 151 -12.90 -8.04 8.94
CA PHE A 151 -12.58 -6.71 9.47
C PHE A 151 -13.50 -6.36 10.62
N VAL A 152 -12.94 -5.71 11.63
CA VAL A 152 -13.66 -5.26 12.83
C VAL A 152 -13.26 -3.86 13.22
N THR A 153 -14.21 -3.10 13.75
CA THR A 153 -13.97 -1.75 14.28
C THR A 153 -14.85 -1.47 15.48
N VAL A 154 -14.26 -0.91 16.52
CA VAL A 154 -14.96 -0.51 17.73
C VAL A 154 -15.88 0.68 17.45
N LEU A 155 -17.11 0.61 17.93
CA LEU A 155 -18.13 1.65 17.84
C LEU A 155 -18.63 1.99 19.25
N HIS A 156 -18.47 3.25 19.64
CA HIS A 156 -19.08 3.79 20.85
C HIS A 156 -20.35 4.57 20.54
N LYS A 157 -21.36 4.39 21.37
CA LYS A 157 -22.62 5.09 21.16
C LYS A 157 -22.58 6.56 21.59
N HIS A 158 -21.92 6.86 22.68
CA HIS A 158 -21.99 8.17 23.35
C HIS A 158 -20.77 8.46 24.20
N SER A 159 -19.56 8.58 23.71
CA SER A 159 -18.57 9.01 24.66
C SER A 159 -17.48 9.91 24.08
N ASP A 160 -17.18 10.92 24.87
CA ASP A 160 -16.05 11.81 24.76
C ASP A 160 -15.03 11.49 25.87
N ARG A 161 -14.93 10.22 26.29
CA ARG A 161 -14.06 9.82 27.38
C ARG A 161 -12.75 9.26 26.85
N LEU A 162 -11.68 9.64 27.51
CA LEU A 162 -10.34 9.12 27.27
C LEU A 162 -10.29 7.57 27.32
N PHE A 163 -11.21 6.99 28.07
CA PHE A 163 -11.33 5.57 28.42
C PHE A 163 -11.94 4.69 27.34
N ASP A 164 -12.34 5.23 26.20
CA ASP A 164 -13.06 4.47 25.17
C ASP A 164 -12.13 3.74 24.19
N ALA A 165 -10.83 3.92 24.36
CA ALA A 165 -9.84 3.22 23.55
C ALA A 165 -9.78 1.74 23.88
N MET A 166 -9.93 0.89 22.87
CA MET A 166 -9.94 -0.57 23.01
C MET A 166 -8.92 -1.22 22.10
N ASN A 167 -8.29 -2.28 22.60
CA ASN A 167 -7.70 -3.29 21.72
C ASN A 167 -8.81 -4.17 21.18
N ILE A 168 -8.76 -4.49 19.90
CA ILE A 168 -9.71 -5.36 19.22
C ILE A 168 -8.97 -6.38 18.38
N TRP A 169 -9.34 -7.65 18.50
CA TRP A 169 -8.78 -8.73 17.70
C TRP A 169 -9.77 -9.87 17.53
N LEU A 170 -9.40 -10.83 16.70
CA LEU A 170 -10.21 -11.98 16.37
C LEU A 170 -9.57 -13.27 16.91
N GLU A 171 -10.42 -14.20 17.30
CA GLU A 171 -10.07 -15.55 17.70
C GLU A 171 -10.93 -16.54 16.93
N ASP A 172 -10.45 -17.77 16.78
CA ASP A 172 -11.22 -18.91 16.28
C ASP A 172 -11.99 -18.61 14.96
N VAL A 173 -11.34 -17.92 14.02
CA VAL A 173 -11.97 -17.60 12.73
C VAL A 173 -12.11 -18.88 11.92
N LYS A 174 -13.34 -19.30 11.68
CA LYS A 174 -13.74 -20.48 10.91
C LYS A 174 -14.66 -20.09 9.76
N LYS A 175 -14.96 -21.02 8.87
CA LYS A 175 -15.85 -20.76 7.71
C LYS A 175 -17.29 -20.40 8.09
N ASP A 176 -17.72 -20.74 9.29
CA ASP A 176 -19.08 -20.58 9.82
C ASP A 176 -19.18 -19.56 10.98
N GLY A 177 -18.05 -18.96 11.39
CA GLY A 177 -18.05 -17.99 12.47
C GLY A 177 -16.67 -17.59 12.94
N PHE A 178 -16.64 -16.69 13.91
CA PHE A 178 -15.44 -16.21 14.58
C PHE A 178 -15.79 -15.69 15.98
N VAL A 179 -14.77 -15.44 16.77
CA VAL A 179 -14.90 -14.75 18.05
C VAL A 179 -14.24 -13.39 17.93
N VAL A 180 -14.92 -12.32 18.35
CA VAL A 180 -14.35 -10.99 18.47
C VAL A 180 -14.09 -10.68 19.92
N CYS A 181 -12.90 -10.23 20.23
CA CYS A 181 -12.44 -9.91 21.58
C CYS A 181 -12.06 -8.44 21.72
N LEU A 182 -12.39 -7.89 22.88
CA LEU A 182 -12.09 -6.53 23.29
C LEU A 182 -11.38 -6.53 24.63
N ARG A 183 -10.42 -5.62 24.76
CA ARG A 183 -9.80 -5.27 26.04
C ARG A 183 -9.44 -3.80 26.01
N GLU A 184 -9.64 -3.14 27.13
CA GLU A 184 -9.26 -1.75 27.29
C GLU A 184 -7.80 -1.53 26.88
N PHE A 185 -7.56 -0.42 26.21
CA PHE A 185 -6.23 -0.03 25.76
C PHE A 185 -5.47 0.62 26.94
N MET A 186 -4.26 0.17 27.20
CA MET A 186 -3.38 0.56 28.31
C MET A 186 -3.80 0.00 29.67
N SER A 187 -4.57 0.71 30.46
CA SER A 187 -4.95 0.34 31.83
C SER A 187 -6.46 0.47 32.05
N PHE A 188 -7.02 -0.36 32.90
CA PHE A 188 -8.43 -0.27 33.26
C PHE A 188 -8.65 0.98 34.12
N ASP A 189 -9.46 1.90 33.61
CA ASP A 189 -9.66 3.21 34.21
C ASP A 189 -11.13 3.64 34.31
N GLY A 190 -12.08 2.76 33.99
CA GLY A 190 -13.48 3.09 34.12
C GLY A 190 -14.46 1.98 33.71
N ILE A 191 -15.72 2.37 33.65
CA ILE A 191 -16.82 1.53 33.21
C ILE A 191 -17.03 1.74 31.72
N HIS A 192 -17.00 0.63 30.97
CA HIS A 192 -17.31 0.63 29.55
C HIS A 192 -18.75 0.21 29.32
N SER A 193 -19.56 1.12 28.80
CA SER A 193 -20.96 0.90 28.48
C SER A 193 -21.30 1.36 27.07
N GLY A 194 -22.30 0.71 26.47
CA GLY A 194 -22.74 1.06 25.11
C GLY A 194 -21.75 0.74 24.00
N LEU A 195 -20.84 -0.17 24.26
CA LEU A 195 -19.77 -0.58 23.35
C LEU A 195 -20.30 -1.59 22.34
N LYS A 196 -20.00 -1.32 21.06
CA LYS A 196 -20.38 -2.18 19.94
C LYS A 196 -19.16 -2.44 19.05
N VAL A 197 -19.27 -3.43 18.19
CA VAL A 197 -18.28 -3.70 17.15
C VAL A 197 -18.99 -3.88 15.82
N ASN A 198 -18.57 -3.09 14.84
CA ASN A 198 -18.86 -3.35 13.44
C ASN A 198 -17.99 -4.52 12.97
N TRP A 199 -18.58 -5.47 12.28
CA TRP A 199 -17.84 -6.59 11.70
C TRP A 199 -18.26 -6.84 10.24
N LEU A 200 -17.30 -7.29 9.44
CA LEU A 200 -17.42 -7.64 8.03
C LEU A 200 -16.62 -8.91 7.78
N ALA A 201 -17.30 -9.97 7.33
CA ALA A 201 -16.66 -11.23 6.91
C ALA A 201 -16.95 -11.51 5.44
N TYR A 202 -15.93 -11.92 4.67
CA TYR A 202 -16.06 -12.12 3.24
C TYR A 202 -15.05 -13.12 2.68
N ASP A 203 -15.46 -13.82 1.63
CA ASP A 203 -14.55 -14.57 0.75
C ASP A 203 -14.17 -13.73 -0.48
N VAL A 204 -15.13 -12.99 -1.03
CA VAL A 204 -14.96 -12.12 -2.21
C VAL A 204 -15.62 -10.79 -1.93
N LEU A 205 -14.89 -9.71 -2.11
CA LEU A 205 -15.43 -8.35 -2.02
C LEU A 205 -15.99 -7.90 -3.37
N PRO A 206 -17.02 -7.03 -3.38
CA PRO A 206 -17.58 -6.50 -4.60
C PRO A 206 -16.52 -5.76 -5.43
N ALA A 207 -16.50 -6.00 -6.74
CA ALA A 207 -15.59 -5.29 -7.65
C ALA A 207 -15.80 -3.77 -7.63
N SER A 208 -17.00 -3.32 -7.28
CA SER A 208 -17.35 -1.90 -7.16
C SER A 208 -16.69 -1.21 -5.95
N TRP A 209 -16.05 -1.95 -5.05
CA TRP A 209 -15.40 -1.38 -3.85
C TRP A 209 -13.98 -0.88 -4.08
N ASN A 210 -13.52 -0.89 -5.32
CA ASN A 210 -12.20 -0.40 -5.71
C ASN A 210 -11.05 -0.97 -4.85
N ILE A 211 -11.19 -2.26 -4.48
CA ILE A 211 -10.17 -2.97 -3.73
C ILE A 211 -9.18 -3.54 -4.72
N THR A 212 -8.01 -2.95 -4.76
CA THR A 212 -6.96 -3.30 -5.71
C THR A 212 -6.21 -4.55 -5.32
N GLU A 213 -6.10 -4.77 -4.01
CA GLU A 213 -5.38 -5.92 -3.48
C GLU A 213 -5.89 -6.28 -2.09
N ARG A 214 -5.82 -7.55 -1.74
CA ARG A 214 -6.11 -8.08 -0.42
C ARG A 214 -5.22 -9.26 -0.09
N GLY A 215 -4.92 -9.44 1.18
CA GLY A 215 -4.03 -10.53 1.58
C GLY A 215 -3.96 -10.72 3.08
N LYS A 216 -2.91 -11.40 3.47
CA LYS A 216 -2.64 -11.77 4.87
C LYS A 216 -1.14 -11.60 5.13
N LEU A 217 -0.81 -11.00 6.26
CA LEU A 217 0.54 -10.97 6.79
C LEU A 217 0.62 -11.82 8.05
N HIS A 218 1.61 -12.70 8.12
CA HIS A 218 1.78 -13.64 9.21
C HIS A 218 2.95 -13.23 10.11
N PHE A 219 2.69 -13.14 11.39
CA PHE A 219 3.67 -12.87 12.44
C PHE A 219 3.83 -14.14 13.28
N SER A 220 4.99 -14.76 13.21
CA SER A 220 5.24 -16.07 13.84
C SER A 220 5.25 -16.05 15.37
N GLY A 221 5.32 -14.88 15.99
CA GLY A 221 5.45 -14.76 17.43
C GLY A 221 6.82 -15.10 17.99
N LEU A 222 7.77 -15.49 17.12
CA LEU A 222 9.12 -15.85 17.53
C LEU A 222 10.01 -14.61 17.68
N GLY A 223 10.71 -14.55 18.76
CA GLY A 223 11.64 -13.47 19.06
C GLY A 223 11.10 -12.47 20.08
N ALA A 224 11.99 -11.89 20.89
CA ALA A 224 11.63 -10.83 21.80
C ALA A 224 11.53 -9.49 21.07
N PRO A 225 10.43 -8.74 21.20
CA PRO A 225 10.34 -7.40 20.65
C PRO A 225 11.40 -6.51 21.28
N LYS A 226 12.01 -5.64 20.48
CA LYS A 226 13.09 -4.75 20.95
C LYS A 226 12.53 -3.50 21.62
N LYS A 227 13.11 -3.09 22.73
CA LYS A 227 12.77 -1.83 23.40
C LYS A 227 12.88 -0.62 22.47
N GLY A 228 13.89 -0.59 21.59
CA GLY A 228 14.08 0.47 20.59
C GLY A 228 12.96 0.57 19.53
N ASN A 229 12.14 -0.48 19.37
CA ASN A 229 10.98 -0.52 18.49
C ASN A 229 9.66 -0.45 19.27
N ASN A 230 9.69 0.10 20.47
CA ASN A 230 8.52 0.17 21.36
C ASN A 230 7.82 -1.20 21.55
N TYR A 231 8.59 -2.29 21.48
CA TYR A 231 8.11 -3.67 21.57
C TYR A 231 7.11 -4.07 20.45
N ALA A 232 7.11 -3.38 19.33
CA ALA A 232 6.30 -3.71 18.17
C ALA A 232 6.99 -4.74 17.25
N PHE A 233 6.19 -5.51 16.54
CA PHE A 233 6.60 -6.35 15.41
C PHE A 233 6.06 -5.73 14.14
N CYS A 234 6.93 -5.39 13.19
CA CYS A 234 6.53 -4.75 11.95
C CYS A 234 7.06 -5.53 10.74
N GLN A 235 6.27 -5.54 9.66
CA GLN A 235 6.64 -6.11 8.37
C GLN A 235 6.32 -5.12 7.26
N ASP A 236 7.25 -5.01 6.30
CA ASP A 236 7.03 -4.25 5.08
C ASP A 236 6.26 -5.12 4.07
N TYR A 237 5.29 -4.51 3.41
CA TYR A 237 4.55 -5.11 2.33
C TYR A 237 4.65 -4.26 1.07
N LYS A 238 5.01 -4.88 -0.05
CA LYS A 238 5.11 -4.24 -1.35
C LYS A 238 3.90 -4.64 -2.20
N PHE A 239 3.22 -3.65 -2.78
CA PHE A 239 2.06 -3.89 -3.63
C PHE A 239 2.43 -4.67 -4.89
N GLU A 240 1.53 -5.50 -5.39
CA GLU A 240 1.67 -6.17 -6.68
C GLU A 240 1.69 -5.15 -7.81
N ASN A 241 0.86 -4.12 -7.72
CA ASN A 241 0.79 -3.02 -8.69
C ASN A 241 0.92 -1.68 -7.97
N PRO A 242 1.68 -0.72 -8.52
CA PRO A 242 1.72 0.63 -7.99
C PRO A 242 0.33 1.26 -7.92
N SER A 243 0.04 1.99 -6.85
CA SER A 243 -1.19 2.79 -6.75
C SER A 243 -1.00 4.16 -7.39
N TYR A 244 -2.08 4.73 -7.91
CA TYR A 244 -2.08 6.09 -8.44
C TYR A 244 -1.70 7.13 -7.37
N GLU A 245 -2.31 7.01 -6.21
CA GLU A 245 -1.98 7.76 -4.98
C GLU A 245 -1.76 6.78 -3.83
N PRO A 246 -1.15 7.20 -2.70
CA PRO A 246 -1.09 6.34 -1.52
C PRO A 246 -2.49 5.87 -1.12
N PRO A 247 -2.78 4.56 -1.18
CA PRO A 247 -4.13 4.02 -0.99
C PRO A 247 -4.57 4.06 0.48
N SER A 248 -5.86 3.81 0.73
CA SER A 248 -6.34 3.45 2.06
C SER A 248 -6.07 1.97 2.33
N VAL A 249 -5.62 1.64 3.53
CA VAL A 249 -5.35 0.25 3.93
C VAL A 249 -6.17 -0.07 5.17
N LEU A 250 -6.99 -1.13 5.07
CA LEU A 250 -7.71 -1.69 6.20
C LEU A 250 -6.98 -2.92 6.72
N ALA A 251 -6.96 -3.11 8.03
CA ALA A 251 -6.30 -4.24 8.66
C ALA A 251 -7.05 -4.70 9.92
N SER A 252 -7.08 -6.01 10.14
CA SER A 252 -7.58 -6.62 11.38
C SER A 252 -6.74 -7.83 11.77
N ALA A 253 -6.38 -7.92 13.03
CA ALA A 253 -5.53 -8.98 13.55
C ALA A 253 -6.36 -10.14 14.10
N ARG A 254 -5.84 -11.37 13.91
CA ARG A 254 -6.38 -12.58 14.53
C ARG A 254 -5.27 -13.49 15.00
N HIS A 255 -5.53 -14.24 16.08
CA HIS A 255 -4.68 -15.36 16.47
C HIS A 255 -4.91 -16.56 15.55
N ASP A 256 -3.82 -17.23 15.18
CA ASP A 256 -3.87 -18.37 14.26
C ASP A 256 -4.10 -19.70 14.97
N ASN A 257 -3.66 -19.80 16.21
CA ASN A 257 -3.85 -20.99 17.00
C ASN A 257 -5.28 -21.07 17.56
N ASP A 258 -5.83 -22.26 17.51
CA ASP A 258 -7.13 -22.58 18.13
C ASP A 258 -6.96 -22.63 19.66
N THR A 259 -6.62 -21.49 20.25
CA THR A 259 -6.50 -21.33 21.70
C THR A 259 -7.85 -21.07 22.35
N SER A 260 -8.93 -21.53 21.71
CA SER A 260 -10.31 -21.35 22.13
C SER A 260 -10.57 -21.70 23.60
N ALA A 261 -9.70 -22.48 24.24
CA ALA A 261 -9.74 -22.74 25.68
C ALA A 261 -9.09 -21.65 26.55
N LEU A 262 -8.24 -20.77 25.98
CA LEU A 262 -7.46 -19.77 26.74
C LEU A 262 -8.21 -18.45 26.92
N TRP A 263 -8.97 -17.99 25.91
CA TRP A 263 -9.77 -16.77 26.05
C TRP A 263 -10.94 -16.93 27.02
N MET A 264 -11.45 -18.18 27.21
CA MET A 264 -12.49 -18.50 28.19
C MET A 264 -11.97 -18.57 29.62
N LYS A 265 -10.66 -18.66 29.85
CA LYS A 265 -10.08 -18.62 31.19
C LYS A 265 -10.05 -17.20 31.73
N ALA A 266 -11.10 -16.82 32.39
CA ALA A 266 -11.41 -15.49 32.88
C ALA A 266 -10.47 -14.93 33.98
N ASP A 267 -9.31 -15.52 34.25
CA ASP A 267 -8.47 -15.12 35.39
C ASP A 267 -7.44 -14.01 35.07
N GLY A 268 -7.52 -13.41 33.88
CA GLY A 268 -6.78 -12.18 33.55
C GLY A 268 -5.28 -12.33 33.32
N ARG A 269 -4.71 -13.53 33.37
CA ARG A 269 -3.26 -13.73 33.24
C ARG A 269 -2.77 -13.91 31.81
N PHE A 270 -3.66 -14.18 30.88
CA PHE A 270 -3.35 -14.36 29.46
C PHE A 270 -4.34 -13.57 28.62
N SER A 271 -4.08 -12.30 28.44
CA SER A 271 -4.80 -11.55 27.42
C SER A 271 -3.93 -11.51 26.16
N ASN A 272 -4.39 -12.17 25.13
CA ASN A 272 -3.85 -12.05 23.78
C ASN A 272 -4.28 -10.74 23.12
N ALA A 273 -4.44 -9.67 23.90
CA ALA A 273 -4.90 -8.40 23.40
C ALA A 273 -3.88 -7.80 22.44
N LEU A 274 -4.31 -7.65 21.20
CA LEU A 274 -3.49 -7.15 20.11
C LEU A 274 -3.91 -5.76 19.69
N ASN A 275 -2.91 -4.95 19.38
CA ASN A 275 -3.08 -3.72 18.64
C ASN A 275 -2.45 -3.87 17.26
N VAL A 276 -3.11 -3.32 16.23
CA VAL A 276 -2.65 -3.32 14.84
C VAL A 276 -2.73 -1.92 14.27
N TRP A 277 -1.68 -1.49 13.59
CA TRP A 277 -1.63 -0.22 12.89
C TRP A 277 -0.71 -0.29 11.67
N ILE A 278 -0.73 0.74 10.85
CA ILE A 278 0.04 0.82 9.63
C ILE A 278 0.99 2.00 9.69
N GLU A 279 2.13 1.86 9.08
CA GLU A 279 3.11 2.93 8.92
C GLU A 279 3.50 3.08 7.46
N GLU A 280 3.98 4.25 7.08
CA GLU A 280 4.62 4.51 5.79
C GLU A 280 3.81 4.07 4.57
N ILE A 281 2.51 4.38 4.51
CA ILE A 281 1.74 4.10 3.29
C ILE A 281 2.27 4.97 2.15
N THR A 282 2.82 4.32 1.13
CA THR A 282 3.29 4.93 -0.12
C THR A 282 2.45 4.45 -1.30
N ARG A 283 2.79 4.88 -2.50
CA ARG A 283 2.20 4.34 -3.73
C ARG A 283 2.61 2.90 -4.04
N LEU A 284 3.65 2.38 -3.38
CA LEU A 284 4.29 1.10 -3.68
C LEU A 284 4.21 0.09 -2.54
N SER A 285 3.98 0.55 -1.33
CA SER A 285 4.14 -0.28 -0.12
C SER A 285 3.46 0.33 1.10
N PHE A 286 3.29 -0.50 2.12
CA PHE A 286 3.04 -0.07 3.49
C PHE A 286 3.85 -0.92 4.47
N LYS A 287 3.98 -0.46 5.69
CA LYS A 287 4.51 -1.22 6.81
C LYS A 287 3.38 -1.51 7.79
N LEU A 288 3.17 -2.78 8.13
CA LEU A 288 2.16 -3.21 9.08
C LEU A 288 2.82 -3.61 10.39
N CYS A 289 2.30 -3.08 11.48
CA CYS A 289 2.81 -3.30 12.82
C CYS A 289 1.75 -3.90 13.73
N ILE A 290 2.19 -4.78 14.61
CA ILE A 290 1.39 -5.34 15.69
C ILE A 290 2.12 -5.19 17.03
N LYS A 291 1.36 -5.10 18.11
CA LYS A 291 1.87 -5.15 19.47
C LYS A 291 0.90 -5.86 20.40
N ASP A 292 1.45 -6.74 21.24
CA ASP A 292 0.73 -7.27 22.40
C ASP A 292 0.65 -6.19 23.48
N SER A 293 -0.55 -5.90 23.95
CA SER A 293 -0.78 -4.84 24.94
C SER A 293 -0.25 -5.16 26.33
N GLN A 294 0.09 -6.40 26.63
CA GLN A 294 0.63 -6.81 27.94
C GLN A 294 2.09 -7.28 27.91
N GLY A 295 2.66 -7.53 26.75
CA GLY A 295 3.93 -8.18 26.60
C GLY A 295 5.12 -7.24 26.44
N ILE A 296 5.67 -6.71 27.53
CA ILE A 296 6.92 -5.95 27.49
C ILE A 296 8.12 -6.87 27.18
N SER A 297 8.01 -8.17 27.36
CA SER A 297 9.18 -9.06 27.33
C SER A 297 8.95 -10.45 26.76
N LYS A 298 7.79 -10.77 26.19
CA LYS A 298 7.46 -12.13 25.73
C LYS A 298 7.11 -12.18 24.26
N SER A 299 7.38 -13.33 23.62
CA SER A 299 6.82 -13.68 22.33
C SER A 299 5.30 -13.70 22.41
N HIS A 300 4.62 -13.17 21.40
CA HIS A 300 3.18 -13.31 21.24
C HIS A 300 2.84 -14.66 20.58
N ASP A 301 1.59 -15.11 20.70
CA ASP A 301 1.09 -16.22 19.90
C ASP A 301 1.12 -15.84 18.40
N PRO A 302 1.23 -16.82 17.48
CA PRO A 302 1.20 -16.54 16.07
C PRO A 302 -0.05 -15.76 15.67
N VAL A 303 0.16 -14.65 14.96
CA VAL A 303 -0.87 -13.71 14.52
C VAL A 303 -0.88 -13.63 13.02
N THR A 304 -2.06 -13.65 12.44
CA THR A 304 -2.29 -13.25 11.05
C THR A 304 -3.06 -11.94 11.03
N VAL A 305 -2.62 -11.00 10.22
CA VAL A 305 -3.37 -9.77 9.96
C VAL A 305 -3.96 -9.86 8.56
N ASP A 306 -5.28 -9.83 8.48
CA ASP A 306 -6.00 -9.68 7.22
C ASP A 306 -5.94 -8.20 6.81
N TYR A 307 -5.61 -7.93 5.52
CA TYR A 307 -5.58 -6.57 5.00
C TYR A 307 -6.33 -6.44 3.67
N ALA A 308 -6.78 -5.23 3.37
CA ALA A 308 -7.33 -4.83 2.08
C ALA A 308 -6.84 -3.43 1.71
N ILE A 309 -6.43 -3.28 0.45
CA ILE A 309 -5.94 -2.03 -0.13
C ILE A 309 -7.05 -1.45 -1.00
N VAL A 310 -7.48 -0.24 -0.68
CA VAL A 310 -8.57 0.47 -1.36
C VAL A 310 -8.02 1.71 -2.05
N GLY A 311 -8.12 1.75 -3.36
CA GLY A 311 -7.61 2.86 -4.16
C GLY A 311 -7.52 2.50 -5.64
N ASP A 312 -6.95 3.38 -6.43
CA ASP A 312 -6.78 3.19 -7.87
C ASP A 312 -5.37 2.67 -8.18
N ILE A 313 -5.27 1.70 -9.08
CA ILE A 313 -3.99 1.26 -9.63
C ILE A 313 -3.45 2.38 -10.53
N ASP A 314 -2.14 2.58 -10.53
CA ASP A 314 -1.48 3.52 -11.45
C ASP A 314 -1.80 3.10 -12.90
N PRO A 315 -2.49 3.95 -13.67
CA PRO A 315 -2.90 3.60 -15.02
C PRO A 315 -1.71 3.38 -15.98
N CYS A 316 -0.48 3.78 -15.60
CA CYS A 316 0.74 3.45 -16.34
C CYS A 316 1.21 2.01 -16.15
N THR A 317 0.66 1.24 -15.22
CA THR A 317 1.13 -0.12 -14.88
C THR A 317 1.15 -1.07 -16.09
N ASN A 318 0.18 -0.93 -17.00
CA ASN A 318 0.05 -1.80 -18.17
C ASN A 318 0.25 -1.05 -19.50
N VAL A 319 0.83 0.15 -19.46
CA VAL A 319 1.07 0.95 -20.66
C VAL A 319 2.51 0.78 -21.15
N THR A 320 2.66 0.32 -22.37
CA THR A 320 3.94 0.30 -23.07
C THR A 320 3.98 1.44 -24.07
N CYS A 321 5.01 2.26 -24.02
CA CYS A 321 5.18 3.40 -24.90
C CYS A 321 6.24 3.12 -25.94
N ASP A 322 5.95 3.47 -27.18
CA ASP A 322 6.88 3.38 -28.30
C ASP A 322 7.83 4.60 -28.36
N TYR A 323 8.86 4.50 -29.20
CA TYR A 323 9.81 5.60 -29.49
C TYR A 323 10.45 6.22 -28.26
N HIS A 324 10.72 5.45 -27.22
CA HIS A 324 11.30 5.93 -25.95
C HIS A 324 10.43 6.97 -25.22
N ALA A 325 9.15 7.08 -25.56
CA ALA A 325 8.21 7.83 -24.75
C ALA A 325 8.04 7.19 -23.37
N ILE A 326 7.75 7.99 -22.37
CA ILE A 326 7.44 7.55 -21.02
C ILE A 326 5.93 7.64 -20.77
N CYS A 327 5.40 6.69 -20.03
CA CYS A 327 4.03 6.80 -19.57
C CYS A 327 3.95 7.84 -18.46
N LYS A 328 3.07 8.83 -18.62
CA LYS A 328 2.76 9.84 -17.59
C LYS A 328 1.29 9.79 -17.24
N THR A 329 1.01 9.78 -15.96
CA THR A 329 -0.33 9.75 -15.40
C THR A 329 -0.86 11.17 -15.22
N PHE A 330 -2.07 11.45 -15.69
CA PHE A 330 -2.76 12.73 -15.61
C PHE A 330 -3.96 12.67 -14.64
N SER A 331 -4.56 11.50 -14.48
CA SER A 331 -5.58 11.19 -13.46
C SER A 331 -5.59 9.69 -13.18
N ALA A 332 -6.38 9.23 -12.23
CA ALA A 332 -6.54 7.81 -11.91
C ALA A 332 -6.97 6.94 -13.14
N PHE A 333 -7.54 7.56 -14.17
CA PHE A 333 -8.05 6.88 -15.38
C PHE A 333 -7.45 7.38 -16.68
N ASP A 334 -6.48 8.30 -16.62
CA ASP A 334 -5.85 8.89 -17.81
C ASP A 334 -4.32 8.79 -17.71
N ALA A 335 -3.77 7.93 -18.54
CA ALA A 335 -2.34 7.79 -18.73
C ALA A 335 -2.00 7.95 -20.21
N ARG A 336 -0.93 8.67 -20.50
CA ARG A 336 -0.50 8.96 -21.86
C ARG A 336 1.00 8.80 -22.02
N CYS A 337 1.40 8.32 -23.18
CA CYS A 337 2.80 8.33 -23.58
C CYS A 337 3.22 9.74 -23.97
N VAL A 338 4.20 10.27 -23.28
CA VAL A 338 4.77 11.61 -23.52
C VAL A 338 6.28 11.50 -23.71
N CYS A 339 6.85 12.42 -24.44
CA CYS A 339 8.29 12.52 -24.57
C CYS A 339 8.86 13.20 -23.33
N ASP A 340 9.91 12.62 -22.74
CA ASP A 340 10.61 13.24 -21.61
C ASP A 340 11.51 14.36 -22.14
N ASP A 341 11.11 15.61 -21.88
CA ASP A 341 11.81 16.83 -22.28
C ASP A 341 12.76 17.36 -21.20
N ASN A 342 12.82 16.71 -20.05
CA ASN A 342 13.69 17.10 -18.94
C ASN A 342 15.13 16.59 -19.14
N CYS A 343 15.79 17.07 -20.20
CA CYS A 343 17.15 16.67 -20.51
C CYS A 343 18.19 17.50 -19.76
N PRO A 344 19.17 16.84 -19.12
CA PRO A 344 20.25 17.51 -18.41
C PRO A 344 21.17 18.29 -19.42
N SER A 345 21.74 19.39 -18.94
CA SER A 345 22.52 20.30 -19.76
C SER A 345 23.98 19.90 -20.04
N TYR A 346 24.45 18.79 -19.43
CA TYR A 346 25.84 18.36 -19.64
C TYR A 346 26.11 17.92 -21.09
N GLU A 347 27.37 18.03 -21.51
CA GLU A 347 27.83 17.66 -22.84
C GLU A 347 28.53 16.29 -22.79
N GLU A 348 27.85 15.30 -23.28
CA GLU A 348 28.31 13.94 -23.53
C GLU A 348 27.82 13.52 -24.91
N PRO A 349 28.47 14.01 -26.00
CA PRO A 349 27.95 13.85 -27.34
C PRO A 349 27.67 12.39 -27.67
N VAL A 350 26.61 12.16 -28.44
CA VAL A 350 26.25 10.84 -28.97
C VAL A 350 25.90 10.99 -30.47
N CYS A 351 26.25 9.97 -31.22
CA CYS A 351 25.88 9.84 -32.63
C CYS A 351 24.68 8.92 -32.77
N SER A 352 23.67 9.30 -33.52
CA SER A 352 22.56 8.44 -33.88
C SER A 352 22.75 7.77 -35.24
N SER A 353 21.97 6.73 -35.53
CA SER A 353 22.08 5.96 -36.79
C SER A 353 21.72 6.77 -38.04
N ASN A 354 21.12 7.93 -37.93
CA ASN A 354 20.89 8.87 -39.01
C ASN A 354 22.03 9.90 -39.20
N SER A 355 23.20 9.65 -38.57
CA SER A 355 24.39 10.52 -38.62
C SER A 355 24.18 11.90 -38.00
N THR A 356 23.26 12.06 -37.07
CA THR A 356 23.05 13.29 -36.31
C THR A 356 23.75 13.21 -34.94
N THR A 357 24.56 14.23 -34.64
CA THR A 357 25.18 14.36 -33.32
C THR A 357 24.24 15.10 -32.35
N PHE A 358 23.97 14.49 -31.23
CA PHE A 358 23.20 15.08 -30.13
C PHE A 358 24.12 15.44 -28.97
N LYS A 359 23.72 16.46 -28.20
CA LYS A 359 24.46 16.96 -27.05
C LYS A 359 24.72 15.89 -25.99
N ASN A 360 23.72 15.03 -25.74
CA ASN A 360 23.84 13.82 -24.94
C ASN A 360 22.73 12.81 -25.33
N LYS A 361 22.76 11.63 -24.69
CA LYS A 361 21.79 10.55 -24.94
C LYS A 361 20.33 11.00 -24.77
N CYS A 362 20.04 11.86 -23.79
CA CYS A 362 18.68 12.33 -23.54
C CYS A 362 18.10 13.09 -24.74
N PHE A 363 18.85 14.02 -25.31
CA PHE A 363 18.40 14.76 -26.50
C PHE A 363 18.21 13.86 -27.73
N CYS A 364 19.01 12.80 -27.88
CA CYS A 364 18.81 11.82 -28.93
C CYS A 364 17.48 11.06 -28.74
N LEU A 365 17.19 10.57 -27.52
CA LEU A 365 15.94 9.88 -27.22
C LEU A 365 14.73 10.80 -27.33
N LEU A 366 14.85 12.05 -26.93
CA LEU A 366 13.83 13.08 -27.11
C LEU A 366 13.48 13.29 -28.56
N ASP A 367 14.49 13.42 -29.44
CA ASP A 367 14.29 13.59 -30.91
C ASP A 367 13.59 12.35 -31.50
N ILE A 368 14.01 11.15 -31.11
CA ILE A 368 13.36 9.90 -31.53
C ILE A 368 11.88 9.91 -31.15
N CYS A 369 11.59 10.30 -29.92
CA CYS A 369 10.23 10.37 -29.39
C CYS A 369 9.38 11.41 -30.13
N GLN A 370 9.86 12.65 -30.23
CA GLN A 370 9.11 13.77 -30.85
C GLN A 370 8.82 13.53 -32.33
N ARG A 371 9.81 12.99 -33.06
CA ARG A 371 9.66 12.72 -34.50
C ARG A 371 9.05 11.34 -34.80
N LYS A 372 8.85 10.49 -33.82
CA LYS A 372 8.44 9.10 -33.97
C LYS A 372 9.30 8.36 -34.99
N SER A 373 10.60 8.58 -34.92
CA SER A 373 11.56 8.08 -35.89
C SER A 373 12.18 6.76 -35.43
N ASN A 374 12.59 5.94 -36.39
CA ASN A 374 13.23 4.65 -36.16
C ASN A 374 14.75 4.70 -36.04
N HIS A 375 15.35 5.90 -35.99
CA HIS A 375 16.78 5.96 -35.75
C HIS A 375 17.11 5.57 -34.32
N THR A 376 18.30 5.07 -34.09
CA THR A 376 18.74 4.55 -32.81
C THR A 376 20.00 5.24 -32.35
N LEU A 377 20.32 5.16 -31.09
CA LEU A 377 21.64 5.52 -30.58
C LEU A 377 22.67 4.60 -31.24
N TYR A 378 23.64 5.18 -31.92
CA TYR A 378 24.64 4.42 -32.72
C TYR A 378 25.95 4.24 -31.94
N HIS A 379 26.58 5.34 -31.49
CA HIS A 379 27.79 5.28 -30.67
C HIS A 379 27.96 6.53 -29.79
N PRO A 380 28.73 6.43 -28.69
CA PRO A 380 29.20 7.60 -27.94
C PRO A 380 30.12 8.47 -28.79
N GLY A 381 30.13 9.79 -28.55
CA GLY A 381 30.87 10.77 -29.28
C GLY A 381 30.11 11.38 -30.49
N SER A 382 30.68 12.40 -31.10
CA SER A 382 30.08 13.03 -32.27
C SER A 382 30.20 12.17 -33.52
N CYS A 383 29.27 12.32 -34.45
CA CYS A 383 29.26 11.58 -35.73
C CYS A 383 30.44 11.93 -36.66
N THR A 384 31.10 13.06 -36.46
CA THR A 384 32.25 13.53 -37.28
C THR A 384 33.59 12.96 -36.81
N GLY A 385 33.63 12.22 -35.69
CA GLY A 385 34.85 11.60 -35.16
C GLY A 385 34.88 10.12 -35.41
N PHE A 386 36.07 9.53 -35.54
CA PHE A 386 36.21 8.08 -35.45
C PHE A 386 36.01 7.64 -34.02
N PRO A 387 35.12 6.65 -33.75
CA PRO A 387 34.94 6.15 -32.39
C PRO A 387 36.25 5.52 -31.90
N VAL A 388 36.74 5.97 -30.75
CA VAL A 388 37.94 5.46 -30.11
C VAL A 388 37.57 4.91 -28.73
N GLN A 389 37.97 3.68 -28.46
CA GLN A 389 37.92 3.11 -27.11
C GLN A 389 39.33 2.89 -26.58
N THR A 390 39.56 3.28 -25.37
CA THR A 390 40.82 3.01 -24.66
C THR A 390 40.55 2.19 -23.41
N GLY A 391 41.46 1.34 -23.09
CA GLY A 391 41.31 0.50 -21.89
C GLY A 391 42.63 -0.18 -21.51
N ARG A 392 42.64 -0.83 -20.36
CA ARG A 392 43.76 -1.64 -19.89
C ARG A 392 43.28 -3.04 -19.60
N VAL A 393 44.06 -4.01 -20.00
CA VAL A 393 43.82 -5.42 -19.76
C VAL A 393 45.00 -6.00 -19.00
N SER A 394 44.77 -6.57 -17.84
CA SER A 394 45.79 -7.23 -17.06
C SER A 394 45.81 -8.73 -17.37
N LEU A 395 46.98 -9.27 -17.71
CA LEU A 395 47.24 -10.66 -17.81
C LEU A 395 47.86 -11.14 -16.47
N ILE A 396 47.02 -11.66 -15.57
CA ILE A 396 47.39 -11.93 -14.18
C ILE A 396 48.17 -13.26 -14.03
N ARG A 397 48.30 -14.05 -15.09
CA ARG A 397 48.97 -15.33 -15.00
C ARG A 397 50.48 -15.18 -15.17
N ARG A 398 51.29 -15.76 -14.29
CA ARG A 398 52.71 -15.96 -14.51
C ARG A 398 52.87 -16.93 -15.65
N VAL A 399 53.28 -16.46 -16.81
CA VAL A 399 53.56 -17.29 -17.98
C VAL A 399 55.00 -17.80 -17.85
N LYS A 400 55.19 -19.11 -17.87
CA LYS A 400 56.54 -19.70 -17.98
C LYS A 400 57.09 -19.40 -19.37
N SER A 401 58.37 -19.40 -19.52
CA SER A 401 59.10 -18.93 -20.71
C SER A 401 58.71 -19.53 -22.06
N ALA A 402 57.84 -20.53 -22.09
CA ALA A 402 57.32 -21.16 -23.32
C ALA A 402 55.80 -21.13 -23.46
N GLU A 403 55.10 -20.39 -22.58
CA GLU A 403 53.63 -20.34 -22.59
C GLU A 403 53.13 -18.99 -23.09
N THR A 404 52.01 -19.01 -23.81
CA THR A 404 51.30 -17.82 -24.29
C THR A 404 50.06 -17.57 -23.41
N ALA A 405 49.86 -16.33 -22.94
CA ALA A 405 48.64 -15.94 -22.25
C ALA A 405 47.82 -15.02 -23.15
N CYS A 406 46.55 -15.32 -23.35
CA CYS A 406 45.61 -14.54 -24.13
C CYS A 406 44.42 -14.16 -23.29
N LYS A 407 43.87 -12.96 -23.56
CA LYS A 407 42.63 -12.50 -22.99
C LYS A 407 41.75 -11.84 -24.05
N VAL A 408 40.51 -12.22 -24.10
CA VAL A 408 39.53 -11.62 -25.00
C VAL A 408 39.11 -10.27 -24.41
N VAL A 409 39.19 -9.21 -25.19
CA VAL A 409 38.70 -7.89 -24.87
C VAL A 409 37.44 -7.68 -25.68
N LYS A 410 36.35 -7.37 -24.97
CA LYS A 410 35.09 -7.00 -25.59
C LYS A 410 34.97 -5.48 -25.61
N PHE A 411 34.68 -4.94 -26.77
CA PHE A 411 34.33 -3.54 -26.90
C PHE A 411 32.93 -3.26 -26.34
N SER A 412 32.71 -2.05 -25.88
CA SER A 412 31.36 -1.66 -25.45
C SER A 412 30.39 -1.77 -26.62
N PRO A 413 29.16 -2.25 -26.40
CA PRO A 413 28.15 -2.33 -27.45
C PRO A 413 27.98 -0.99 -28.16
N PHE A 414 27.79 -1.04 -29.47
CA PHE A 414 27.57 0.17 -30.33
C PHE A 414 28.76 1.17 -30.41
N SER A 415 29.98 0.71 -30.19
CA SER A 415 31.13 1.60 -30.12
C SER A 415 31.85 1.79 -31.48
N PHE A 416 31.61 0.89 -32.41
CA PHE A 416 32.24 0.92 -33.75
C PHE A 416 31.21 0.69 -34.84
N TYR A 417 31.47 1.23 -36.00
CA TYR A 417 30.63 1.01 -37.19
C TYR A 417 30.71 -0.45 -37.61
N PRO A 418 29.60 -1.17 -37.78
CA PRO A 418 29.62 -2.61 -38.05
C PRO A 418 30.21 -2.96 -39.42
N ASP A 419 30.23 -2.01 -40.35
CA ASP A 419 30.71 -2.12 -41.70
C ASP A 419 32.16 -1.58 -41.89
N LYS A 420 32.83 -1.17 -40.82
CA LYS A 420 34.18 -0.62 -40.84
C LYS A 420 35.15 -1.52 -40.11
N GLU A 421 36.38 -1.55 -40.62
CA GLU A 421 37.48 -2.24 -40.01
C GLU A 421 37.91 -1.58 -38.71
N VAL A 422 38.09 -2.38 -37.65
CA VAL A 422 38.52 -1.90 -36.33
C VAL A 422 40.02 -2.10 -36.19
N HIS A 423 40.76 -0.98 -36.08
CA HIS A 423 42.19 -1.03 -35.80
C HIS A 423 42.45 -1.09 -34.30
N VAL A 424 43.18 -2.10 -33.86
CA VAL A 424 43.53 -2.30 -32.44
C VAL A 424 45.02 -2.03 -32.27
N GLN A 425 45.36 -0.99 -31.49
CA GLN A 425 46.73 -0.72 -31.08
C GLN A 425 47.00 -1.22 -29.68
N ILE A 426 48.00 -2.09 -29.48
CA ILE A 426 48.31 -2.67 -28.18
C ILE A 426 49.73 -2.25 -27.80
N THR A 427 49.85 -1.69 -26.57
CA THR A 427 51.15 -1.47 -25.96
C THR A 427 51.26 -2.27 -24.68
N THR A 428 52.40 -2.91 -24.46
CA THR A 428 52.69 -3.73 -23.30
C THR A 428 53.38 -2.87 -22.22
N ASN A 429 52.82 -2.85 -21.02
CA ASN A 429 53.46 -2.29 -19.83
C ASN A 429 53.87 -3.40 -18.90
N HIS A 430 55.15 -3.53 -18.62
CA HIS A 430 55.67 -4.44 -17.60
C HIS A 430 55.74 -3.68 -16.27
N TRP A 431 55.03 -4.14 -15.27
CA TRP A 431 55.24 -3.70 -13.88
C TRP A 431 56.43 -4.44 -13.33
N ASN A 432 57.51 -3.76 -13.02
CA ASN A 432 58.61 -4.33 -12.24
C ASN A 432 58.06 -4.60 -10.84
N ILE A 433 57.79 -5.86 -10.54
CA ILE A 433 57.65 -6.28 -9.17
C ILE A 433 59.09 -6.44 -8.70
N SER A 434 59.62 -5.41 -8.03
CA SER A 434 60.85 -5.56 -7.23
C SER A 434 60.64 -6.74 -6.27
N ARG A 435 61.56 -7.68 -6.34
CA ARG A 435 61.68 -8.85 -5.47
C ARG A 435 61.83 -8.44 -4.00
#